data_a4e969a53988a6b217f67f902546e8c6
#
_entry.id   a4e969a53988a6b217f67f902546e8c6
#
_cell.length_a   1.000
_cell.length_b   1.000
_cell.length_c   1.000
_cell.angle_alpha   90.00
_cell.angle_beta   90.00
_cell.angle_gamma   90.00
#
_symmetry.space_group_name_H-M   'P 1'
#
loop_
_entity.id
_entity.type
_entity.pdbx_description
1 polymer ?
#
loop_
_entity_poly.entity_id
_entity_poly.type
_entity_poly.pdbx_seq_one_letter_code
_entity_poly.pdbx_strand_id
1 'polypeptide(L)'
;VEHIDGDDVVCTVTEGGPVSNNKGLSLPGVAVSVPALSAKDIGDLEFALTLGVDWIALSFVRSPADIELVHQVMDRVGRRVPVIAKLEKPEAVANLEAIVLAFGAVMVARGDLGVELPLEEVPLVQKRAIQIARENAKPVIVATQMLESMIQNSRPTRAEASDVANAVLDGADAVMLSGETSVGA
;
A
#
# COMPACT_ATOMS: atom_id res chain seq x y z
N VAL A 1 19.09 -3.25 -17.55
CA VAL A 1 20.37 -2.55 -17.26
C VAL A 1 21.40 -3.01 -18.27
N GLU A 2 22.07 -2.07 -18.91
CA GLU A 2 23.19 -2.34 -19.83
C GLU A 2 24.50 -2.35 -19.07
N HIS A 3 24.79 -1.27 -18.36
CA HIS A 3 25.99 -1.12 -17.53
C HIS A 3 25.81 -0.04 -16.46
N ILE A 4 26.77 0.02 -15.54
CA ILE A 4 26.85 1.06 -14.50
C ILE A 4 28.11 1.89 -14.79
N ASP A 5 27.96 3.22 -14.79
CA ASP A 5 29.07 4.17 -14.97
C ASP A 5 29.05 5.17 -13.78
N GLY A 6 29.92 4.91 -12.80
CA GLY A 6 29.93 5.65 -11.53
C GLY A 6 28.60 5.48 -10.78
N ASP A 7 27.89 6.58 -10.57
CA ASP A 7 26.56 6.60 -9.92
C ASP A 7 25.39 6.45 -10.92
N ASP A 8 25.68 6.41 -12.22
CA ASP A 8 24.69 6.30 -13.27
C ASP A 8 24.40 4.84 -13.64
N VAL A 9 23.12 4.49 -13.75
CA VAL A 9 22.65 3.19 -14.23
C VAL A 9 22.10 3.36 -15.64
N VAL A 10 22.84 2.87 -16.63
CA VAL A 10 22.45 2.96 -18.05
C VAL A 10 21.53 1.79 -18.39
N CYS A 11 20.33 2.11 -18.92
CA CYS A 11 19.32 1.13 -19.25
C CYS A 11 18.82 1.29 -20.69
N THR A 12 18.49 0.17 -21.32
CA THR A 12 17.71 0.13 -22.57
C THR A 12 16.23 -0.07 -22.23
N VAL A 13 15.38 0.79 -22.79
CA VAL A 13 13.93 0.65 -22.67
C VAL A 13 13.51 -0.53 -23.56
N THR A 14 13.03 -1.60 -22.95
CA THR A 14 12.55 -2.80 -23.67
C THR A 14 11.08 -2.73 -23.99
N GLU A 15 10.31 -2.03 -23.17
CA GLU A 15 8.88 -1.77 -23.39
C GLU A 15 8.63 -0.27 -23.21
N GLY A 16 8.17 0.39 -24.25
CA GLY A 16 7.99 1.84 -24.25
C GLY A 16 6.62 2.28 -23.78
N GLY A 17 6.53 3.54 -23.34
CA GLY A 17 5.26 4.14 -22.94
C GLY A 17 5.44 5.62 -22.58
N PRO A 18 4.35 6.34 -22.28
CA PRO A 18 4.42 7.73 -21.88
C PRO A 18 5.09 7.87 -20.50
N VAL A 19 6.04 8.79 -20.41
CA VAL A 19 6.71 9.19 -19.16
C VAL A 19 6.38 10.64 -18.87
N SER A 20 5.97 10.93 -17.64
CA SER A 20 5.66 12.28 -17.19
C SER A 20 6.52 12.68 -15.99
N ASN A 21 6.55 13.98 -15.69
CA ASN A 21 7.30 14.50 -14.53
C ASN A 21 6.74 13.96 -13.20
N ASN A 22 7.59 13.93 -12.18
CA ASN A 22 7.25 13.56 -10.79
C ASN A 22 6.71 12.13 -10.64
N LYS A 23 7.20 11.19 -11.44
CA LYS A 23 6.91 9.75 -11.29
C LYS A 23 8.01 9.07 -10.49
N GLY A 24 7.60 8.18 -9.60
CA GLY A 24 8.53 7.31 -8.88
C GLY A 24 9.10 6.22 -9.79
N LEU A 25 10.26 5.70 -9.40
CA LEU A 25 10.87 4.53 -10.00
C LEU A 25 10.65 3.34 -9.07
N SER A 26 10.07 2.25 -9.59
CA SER A 26 10.04 0.97 -8.89
C SER A 26 11.23 0.12 -9.30
N LEU A 27 11.88 -0.50 -8.31
CA LEU A 27 13.02 -1.42 -8.49
C LEU A 27 12.65 -2.77 -7.84
N PRO A 28 11.85 -3.62 -8.52
CA PRO A 28 11.40 -4.88 -7.94
C PRO A 28 12.59 -5.76 -7.52
N GLY A 29 12.49 -6.33 -6.31
CA GLY A 29 13.53 -7.19 -5.74
C GLY A 29 14.79 -6.47 -5.26
N VAL A 30 14.84 -5.14 -5.31
CA VAL A 30 15.97 -4.33 -4.80
C VAL A 30 15.60 -3.70 -3.46
N ALA A 31 16.37 -4.04 -2.42
CA ALA A 31 16.24 -3.38 -1.13
C ALA A 31 16.80 -1.95 -1.22
N VAL A 32 15.92 -0.96 -1.21
CA VAL A 32 16.32 0.45 -1.17
C VAL A 32 16.41 0.94 0.27
N SER A 33 17.49 1.66 0.60
CA SER A 33 17.77 2.20 1.94
C SER A 33 17.01 3.49 2.25
N VAL A 34 15.77 3.63 1.74
CA VAL A 34 14.93 4.81 1.99
C VAL A 34 14.21 4.62 3.33
N PRO A 35 14.25 5.62 4.24
CA PRO A 35 13.52 5.53 5.50
C PRO A 35 12.00 5.47 5.25
N ALA A 36 11.26 4.87 6.19
CA ALA A 36 9.79 4.75 6.11
C ALA A 36 9.08 6.12 6.08
N LEU A 37 9.71 7.17 6.66
CA LEU A 37 9.24 8.55 6.61
C LEU A 37 10.37 9.46 6.11
N SER A 38 10.12 10.22 5.05
CA SER A 38 10.97 11.32 4.64
C SER A 38 10.75 12.56 5.52
N ALA A 39 11.61 13.57 5.39
CA ALA A 39 11.40 14.84 6.09
C ALA A 39 10.08 15.53 5.71
N LYS A 40 9.65 15.36 4.44
CA LYS A 40 8.36 15.85 3.98
C LYS A 40 7.20 15.09 4.66
N ASP A 41 7.28 13.76 4.73
CA ASP A 41 6.23 12.93 5.34
C ASP A 41 6.06 13.25 6.84
N ILE A 42 7.15 13.59 7.53
CA ILE A 42 7.09 14.04 8.92
C ILE A 42 6.27 15.33 9.04
N GLY A 43 6.55 16.33 8.19
CA GLY A 43 5.80 17.59 8.18
C GLY A 43 4.31 17.38 7.82
N ASP A 44 4.04 16.54 6.83
CA ASP A 44 2.67 16.20 6.42
C ASP A 44 1.92 15.46 7.54
N LEU A 45 2.58 14.55 8.26
CA LEU A 45 2.02 13.85 9.42
C LEU A 45 1.70 14.82 10.57
N GLU A 46 2.63 15.70 10.92
CA GLU A 46 2.41 16.73 11.94
C GLU A 46 1.19 17.59 11.58
N PHE A 47 1.09 18.04 10.32
CA PHE A 47 -0.05 18.80 9.84
C PHE A 47 -1.37 18.01 9.90
N ALA A 48 -1.39 16.77 9.41
CA ALA A 48 -2.58 15.91 9.46
C ALA A 48 -3.09 15.71 10.89
N LEU A 49 -2.20 15.52 11.86
CA LEU A 49 -2.56 15.38 13.26
C LEU A 49 -3.23 16.64 13.81
N THR A 50 -2.82 17.85 13.37
CA THR A 50 -3.48 19.12 13.78
C THR A 50 -4.89 19.24 13.23
N LEU A 51 -5.17 18.64 12.05
CA LEU A 51 -6.52 18.63 11.45
C LEU A 51 -7.50 17.70 12.16
N GLY A 52 -7.01 16.86 13.06
CA GLY A 52 -7.88 15.99 13.83
C GLY A 52 -8.26 14.68 13.12
N VAL A 53 -7.43 14.17 12.20
CA VAL A 53 -7.67 12.89 11.52
C VAL A 53 -7.80 11.72 12.51
N ASP A 54 -8.61 10.73 12.17
CA ASP A 54 -8.85 9.55 13.03
C ASP A 54 -7.82 8.44 12.79
N TRP A 55 -7.25 8.36 11.58
CA TRP A 55 -6.30 7.34 11.16
C TRP A 55 -5.18 7.93 10.31
N ILE A 56 -4.01 7.29 10.37
CA ILE A 56 -2.89 7.56 9.46
C ILE A 56 -2.59 6.26 8.69
N ALA A 57 -2.41 6.34 7.39
CA ALA A 57 -1.95 5.23 6.57
C ALA A 57 -0.46 5.41 6.23
N LEU A 58 0.37 4.43 6.58
CA LEU A 58 1.80 4.42 6.29
C LEU A 58 2.07 3.57 5.06
N SER A 59 2.64 4.19 4.01
CA SER A 59 3.06 3.49 2.79
C SER A 59 4.40 2.78 2.97
N PHE A 60 4.63 1.79 2.14
CA PHE A 60 5.89 1.05 2.02
C PHE A 60 6.40 0.44 3.33
N VAL A 61 5.49 0.01 4.19
CA VAL A 61 5.83 -0.72 5.42
C VAL A 61 6.58 -2.01 5.06
N ARG A 62 7.67 -2.29 5.76
CA ARG A 62 8.52 -3.48 5.57
C ARG A 62 8.61 -4.32 6.84
N SER A 63 8.50 -3.67 8.00
CA SER A 63 8.68 -4.31 9.29
C SER A 63 7.77 -3.70 10.37
N PRO A 64 7.54 -4.41 11.49
CA PRO A 64 6.80 -3.85 12.62
C PRO A 64 7.48 -2.62 13.24
N ALA A 65 8.80 -2.46 13.07
CA ALA A 65 9.54 -1.32 13.62
C ALA A 65 9.24 0.01 12.90
N ASP A 66 8.70 -0.03 11.69
CA ASP A 66 8.40 1.18 10.92
C ASP A 66 7.36 2.08 11.61
N ILE A 67 6.51 1.50 12.47
CA ILE A 67 5.53 2.27 13.26
C ILE A 67 6.20 3.20 14.28
N GLU A 68 7.39 2.88 14.75
CA GLU A 68 8.07 3.66 15.78
C GLU A 68 8.38 5.09 15.35
N LEU A 69 8.75 5.30 14.09
CA LEU A 69 8.97 6.64 13.53
C LEU A 69 7.69 7.47 13.53
N VAL A 70 6.55 6.84 13.20
CA VAL A 70 5.24 7.51 13.23
C VAL A 70 4.87 7.88 14.66
N HIS A 71 5.06 6.95 15.60
CA HIS A 71 4.77 7.18 17.02
C HIS A 71 5.63 8.31 17.61
N GLN A 72 6.91 8.40 17.25
CA GLN A 72 7.79 9.49 17.69
C GLN A 72 7.28 10.87 17.23
N VAL A 73 6.77 10.97 16.01
CA VAL A 73 6.14 12.20 15.52
C VAL A 73 4.85 12.50 16.28
N MET A 74 4.00 11.50 16.46
CA MET A 74 2.74 11.62 17.20
C MET A 74 2.96 12.09 18.65
N ASP A 75 3.99 11.56 19.31
CA ASP A 75 4.34 11.94 20.68
C ASP A 75 4.82 13.40 20.78
N ARG A 76 5.59 13.88 19.79
CA ARG A 76 5.98 15.30 19.71
C ARG A 76 4.78 16.23 19.55
N VAL A 77 3.79 15.82 18.77
CA VAL A 77 2.55 16.59 18.57
C VAL A 77 1.59 16.44 19.76
N GLY A 78 1.77 15.42 20.59
CA GLY A 78 0.91 15.13 21.73
C GLY A 78 -0.41 14.46 21.36
N ARG A 79 -0.50 13.84 20.15
CA ARG A 79 -1.70 13.16 19.68
C ARG A 79 -1.36 11.84 19.01
N ARG A 80 -1.80 10.74 19.59
CA ARG A 80 -1.72 9.41 18.98
C ARG A 80 -3.06 9.03 18.34
N VAL A 81 -2.98 8.51 17.13
CA VAL A 81 -4.09 7.89 16.39
C VAL A 81 -3.62 6.53 15.87
N PRO A 82 -4.52 5.58 15.59
CA PRO A 82 -4.12 4.30 15.03
C PRO A 82 -3.50 4.47 13.64
N VAL A 83 -2.57 3.58 13.31
CA VAL A 83 -1.83 3.57 12.04
C VAL A 83 -2.22 2.34 11.22
N ILE A 84 -2.54 2.55 9.95
CA ILE A 84 -2.80 1.50 8.96
C ILE A 84 -1.48 1.18 8.26
N ALA A 85 -1.02 -0.07 8.33
CA ALA A 85 0.11 -0.53 7.52
C ALA A 85 -0.35 -0.83 6.10
N LYS A 86 0.24 -0.17 5.10
CA LYS A 86 0.02 -0.51 3.69
C LYS A 86 1.00 -1.62 3.29
N LEU A 87 0.45 -2.76 2.91
CA LEU A 87 1.18 -3.95 2.46
C LEU A 87 1.44 -3.80 0.96
N GLU A 88 2.63 -3.34 0.61
CA GLU A 88 3.05 -2.96 -0.75
C GLU A 88 4.36 -3.64 -1.16
N LYS A 89 5.08 -4.23 -0.21
CA LYS A 89 6.43 -4.75 -0.40
C LYS A 89 6.53 -6.23 -0.04
N PRO A 90 7.43 -6.99 -0.70
CA PRO A 90 7.68 -8.40 -0.34
C PRO A 90 8.11 -8.58 1.11
N GLU A 91 8.86 -7.63 1.67
CA GLU A 91 9.29 -7.65 3.07
C GLU A 91 8.08 -7.56 4.03
N ALA A 92 7.04 -6.79 3.66
CA ALA A 92 5.81 -6.75 4.45
C ALA A 92 5.09 -8.08 4.45
N VAL A 93 5.11 -8.80 3.32
CA VAL A 93 4.52 -10.15 3.22
C VAL A 93 5.29 -11.16 4.07
N ALA A 94 6.63 -11.08 4.08
CA ALA A 94 7.48 -11.92 4.91
C ALA A 94 7.27 -11.67 6.41
N ASN A 95 6.98 -10.42 6.80
CA ASN A 95 6.77 -9.97 8.20
C ASN A 95 5.28 -9.78 8.57
N LEU A 96 4.36 -10.34 7.77
CA LEU A 96 2.94 -10.02 7.79
C LEU A 96 2.30 -10.11 9.20
N GLU A 97 2.51 -11.21 9.90
CA GLU A 97 1.93 -11.42 11.23
C GLU A 97 2.46 -10.39 12.25
N ALA A 98 3.75 -10.14 12.25
CA ALA A 98 4.36 -9.16 13.15
C ALA A 98 3.87 -7.73 12.86
N ILE A 99 3.66 -7.39 11.58
CA ILE A 99 3.09 -6.10 11.17
C ILE A 99 1.63 -5.99 11.62
N VAL A 100 0.80 -7.01 11.40
CA VAL A 100 -0.60 -7.00 11.84
C VAL A 100 -0.69 -6.79 13.35
N LEU A 101 0.18 -7.42 14.13
CA LEU A 101 0.21 -7.25 15.59
C LEU A 101 0.62 -5.83 16.03
N ALA A 102 1.60 -5.24 15.36
CA ALA A 102 2.15 -3.94 15.72
C ALA A 102 1.25 -2.76 15.31
N PHE A 103 0.55 -2.87 14.19
CA PHE A 103 -0.25 -1.79 13.64
C PHE A 103 -1.71 -1.84 14.10
N GLY A 104 -2.42 -0.71 13.95
CA GLY A 104 -3.84 -0.59 14.28
C GLY A 104 -4.76 -1.28 13.27
N ALA A 105 -4.36 -1.30 11.99
CA ALA A 105 -5.05 -1.94 10.88
C ALA A 105 -4.07 -2.24 9.75
N VAL A 106 -4.49 -2.98 8.73
CA VAL A 106 -3.70 -3.23 7.53
C VAL A 106 -4.50 -2.91 6.27
N MET A 107 -3.78 -2.52 5.21
CA MET A 107 -4.34 -2.31 3.87
C MET A 107 -3.54 -3.13 2.87
N VAL A 108 -4.21 -4.01 2.16
CA VAL A 108 -3.63 -4.74 1.03
C VAL A 108 -3.71 -3.84 -0.20
N ALA A 109 -2.60 -3.19 -0.55
CA ALA A 109 -2.48 -2.29 -1.70
C ALA A 109 -2.06 -3.09 -2.94
N ARG A 110 -3.05 -3.72 -3.60
CA ARG A 110 -2.82 -4.74 -4.64
C ARG A 110 -2.07 -4.23 -5.86
N GLY A 111 -2.27 -2.96 -6.22
CA GLY A 111 -1.57 -2.35 -7.35
C GLY A 111 -0.06 -2.33 -7.16
N ASP A 112 0.40 -1.76 -6.03
CA ASP A 112 1.83 -1.70 -5.71
C ASP A 112 2.41 -3.09 -5.44
N LEU A 113 1.65 -3.94 -4.74
CA LEU A 113 2.07 -5.31 -4.45
C LEU A 113 2.25 -6.14 -5.72
N GLY A 114 1.37 -5.95 -6.73
CA GLY A 114 1.44 -6.63 -8.03
C GLY A 114 2.58 -6.14 -8.94
N VAL A 115 3.21 -5.01 -8.61
CA VAL A 115 4.47 -4.58 -9.26
C VAL A 115 5.68 -5.32 -8.66
N GLU A 116 5.60 -5.68 -7.38
CA GLU A 116 6.70 -6.28 -6.62
C GLU A 116 6.66 -7.82 -6.61
N LEU A 117 5.47 -8.42 -6.72
CA LEU A 117 5.25 -9.87 -6.67
C LEU A 117 4.63 -10.37 -7.98
N PRO A 118 4.77 -11.68 -8.31
CA PRO A 118 3.97 -12.31 -9.35
C PRO A 118 2.47 -12.07 -9.10
N LEU A 119 1.75 -11.69 -10.15
CA LEU A 119 0.33 -11.32 -10.03
C LEU A 119 -0.55 -12.42 -9.42
N GLU A 120 -0.21 -13.69 -9.70
CA GLU A 120 -0.90 -14.87 -9.16
C GLU A 120 -0.71 -15.06 -7.65
N GLU A 121 0.31 -14.44 -7.05
CA GLU A 121 0.55 -14.50 -5.60
C GLU A 121 -0.28 -13.46 -4.83
N VAL A 122 -0.65 -12.35 -5.47
CA VAL A 122 -1.38 -11.25 -4.83
C VAL A 122 -2.69 -11.71 -4.16
N PRO A 123 -3.54 -12.52 -4.80
CA PRO A 123 -4.76 -13.03 -4.15
C PRO A 123 -4.48 -13.91 -2.93
N LEU A 124 -3.39 -14.68 -2.94
CA LEU A 124 -2.99 -15.53 -1.81
C LEU A 124 -2.55 -14.68 -0.61
N VAL A 125 -1.75 -13.65 -0.89
CA VAL A 125 -1.32 -12.66 0.13
C VAL A 125 -2.53 -11.93 0.71
N GLN A 126 -3.47 -11.49 -0.14
CA GLN A 126 -4.71 -10.85 0.30
C GLN A 126 -5.50 -11.74 1.29
N LYS A 127 -5.75 -12.98 0.91
CA LYS A 127 -6.49 -13.93 1.77
C LYS A 127 -5.79 -14.17 3.10
N ARG A 128 -4.47 -14.34 3.06
CA ARG A 128 -3.67 -14.53 4.28
C ARG A 128 -3.68 -13.29 5.16
N ALA A 129 -3.56 -12.09 4.59
CA ALA A 129 -3.61 -10.84 5.34
C ALA A 129 -4.98 -10.64 6.01
N ILE A 130 -6.07 -10.89 5.30
CA ILE A 130 -7.44 -10.84 5.83
C ILE A 130 -7.60 -11.84 6.98
N GLN A 131 -7.15 -13.08 6.80
CA GLN A 131 -7.25 -14.11 7.83
C GLN A 131 -6.53 -13.69 9.11
N ILE A 132 -5.23 -13.31 9.00
CA ILE A 132 -4.41 -12.94 10.16
C ILE A 132 -4.98 -11.70 10.86
N ALA A 133 -5.42 -10.69 10.09
CA ALA A 133 -6.03 -9.49 10.65
C ALA A 133 -7.29 -9.82 11.47
N ARG A 134 -8.19 -10.66 10.94
CA ARG A 134 -9.40 -11.10 11.63
C ARG A 134 -9.10 -11.90 12.91
N GLU A 135 -8.14 -12.83 12.85
CA GLU A 135 -7.70 -13.61 14.00
C GLU A 135 -7.16 -12.72 15.14
N ASN A 136 -6.65 -11.53 14.80
CA ASN A 136 -6.11 -10.58 15.75
C ASN A 136 -7.02 -9.36 16.00
N ALA A 137 -8.29 -9.42 15.57
CA ALA A 137 -9.27 -8.33 15.71
C ALA A 137 -8.76 -6.98 15.17
N LYS A 138 -8.06 -7.00 14.04
CA LYS A 138 -7.54 -5.83 13.33
C LYS A 138 -8.35 -5.58 12.07
N PRO A 139 -8.78 -4.34 11.80
CA PRO A 139 -9.42 -4.00 10.55
C PRO A 139 -8.50 -4.25 9.35
N VAL A 140 -9.07 -4.72 8.25
CA VAL A 140 -8.37 -4.95 6.98
C VAL A 140 -9.11 -4.28 5.82
N ILE A 141 -8.36 -3.50 5.04
CA ILE A 141 -8.84 -2.80 3.85
C ILE A 141 -8.23 -3.48 2.63
N VAL A 142 -9.03 -3.78 1.62
CA VAL A 142 -8.55 -4.19 0.30
C VAL A 142 -8.65 -3.03 -0.67
N ALA A 143 -7.54 -2.68 -1.30
CA ALA A 143 -7.39 -1.45 -2.08
C ALA A 143 -6.84 -1.71 -3.47
N THR A 144 -7.15 -0.79 -4.36
CA THR A 144 -6.72 -0.67 -5.76
C THR A 144 -7.25 -1.75 -6.70
N GLN A 145 -7.52 -1.33 -7.93
CA GLN A 145 -8.03 -2.21 -9.00
C GLN A 145 -9.27 -3.02 -8.59
N MET A 146 -10.18 -2.41 -7.82
CA MET A 146 -11.42 -3.06 -7.39
C MET A 146 -12.45 -3.07 -8.52
N LEU A 147 -12.76 -1.89 -9.07
CA LEU A 147 -13.73 -1.67 -10.14
C LEU A 147 -13.14 -0.75 -11.21
N GLU A 148 -11.87 -0.98 -11.59
CA GLU A 148 -11.05 -0.10 -12.44
C GLU A 148 -11.74 0.26 -13.77
N SER A 149 -12.48 -0.70 -14.38
CA SER A 149 -13.21 -0.45 -15.62
C SER A 149 -14.27 0.65 -15.47
N MET A 150 -14.74 0.92 -14.24
CA MET A 150 -15.72 1.97 -13.95
C MET A 150 -15.15 3.39 -14.00
N ILE A 151 -13.87 3.55 -14.23
CA ILE A 151 -13.30 4.86 -14.63
C ILE A 151 -13.87 5.29 -15.98
N GLN A 152 -14.16 4.34 -16.88
CA GLN A 152 -14.66 4.60 -18.24
C GLN A 152 -16.08 4.06 -18.50
N ASN A 153 -16.57 3.16 -17.66
CA ASN A 153 -17.83 2.45 -17.88
C ASN A 153 -18.76 2.59 -16.68
N SER A 154 -20.06 2.67 -16.93
CA SER A 154 -21.09 2.76 -15.89
C SER A 154 -21.34 1.44 -15.14
N ARG A 155 -20.71 0.35 -15.55
CA ARG A 155 -20.83 -0.98 -14.92
C ARG A 155 -19.47 -1.67 -14.90
N PRO A 156 -19.16 -2.42 -13.82
CA PRO A 156 -17.94 -3.19 -13.76
C PRO A 156 -18.00 -4.42 -14.67
N THR A 157 -16.84 -4.99 -14.93
CA THR A 157 -16.76 -6.32 -15.53
C THR A 157 -17.23 -7.40 -14.54
N ARG A 158 -17.59 -8.57 -15.06
CA ARG A 158 -17.92 -9.74 -14.21
C ARG A 158 -16.74 -10.15 -13.32
N ALA A 159 -15.52 -10.03 -13.83
CA ALA A 159 -14.32 -10.39 -13.08
C ALA A 159 -14.12 -9.44 -11.88
N GLU A 160 -14.26 -8.14 -12.07
CA GLU A 160 -14.18 -7.15 -10.99
C GLU A 160 -15.29 -7.34 -9.95
N ALA A 161 -16.53 -7.54 -10.38
CA ALA A 161 -17.64 -7.82 -9.47
C ALA A 161 -17.39 -9.09 -8.64
N SER A 162 -16.81 -10.13 -9.25
CA SER A 162 -16.42 -11.36 -8.55
C SER A 162 -15.27 -11.12 -7.58
N ASP A 163 -14.30 -10.30 -7.95
CA ASP A 163 -13.14 -9.98 -7.11
C ASP A 163 -13.56 -9.21 -5.85
N VAL A 164 -14.38 -8.16 -6.01
CA VAL A 164 -14.96 -7.42 -4.88
C VAL A 164 -15.76 -8.34 -3.97
N ALA A 165 -16.62 -9.19 -4.54
CA ALA A 165 -17.41 -10.14 -3.77
C ALA A 165 -16.50 -11.11 -2.98
N ASN A 166 -15.43 -11.61 -3.58
CA ASN A 166 -14.46 -12.46 -2.88
C ASN A 166 -13.78 -11.74 -1.73
N ALA A 167 -13.33 -10.49 -1.90
CA ALA A 167 -12.73 -9.72 -0.82
C ALA A 167 -13.69 -9.58 0.39
N VAL A 168 -14.98 -9.31 0.12
CA VAL A 168 -16.02 -9.23 1.15
C VAL A 168 -16.26 -10.59 1.81
N LEU A 169 -16.37 -11.66 1.02
CA LEU A 169 -16.58 -13.02 1.54
C LEU A 169 -15.39 -13.54 2.35
N ASP A 170 -14.17 -13.17 1.99
CA ASP A 170 -12.96 -13.46 2.74
C ASP A 170 -12.95 -12.74 4.10
N GLY A 171 -13.73 -11.66 4.23
CA GLY A 171 -13.94 -10.92 5.47
C GLY A 171 -13.14 -9.61 5.56
N ALA A 172 -12.90 -8.94 4.43
CA ALA A 172 -12.41 -7.58 4.45
C ALA A 172 -13.43 -6.65 5.11
N ASP A 173 -12.96 -5.74 5.98
CA ASP A 173 -13.82 -4.76 6.65
C ASP A 173 -14.20 -3.60 5.73
N ALA A 174 -13.32 -3.28 4.78
CA ALA A 174 -13.55 -2.26 3.77
C ALA A 174 -12.88 -2.60 2.44
N VAL A 175 -13.45 -2.07 1.36
CA VAL A 175 -12.82 -1.99 0.05
C VAL A 175 -12.63 -0.51 -0.31
N MET A 176 -11.48 -0.17 -0.90
CA MET A 176 -11.17 1.21 -1.27
C MET A 176 -11.24 1.37 -2.80
N LEU A 177 -12.03 2.33 -3.24
CA LEU A 177 -12.05 2.81 -4.61
C LEU A 177 -11.12 4.03 -4.74
N SER A 178 -10.45 4.18 -5.87
CA SER A 178 -9.49 5.25 -6.18
C SER A 178 -9.96 6.07 -7.37
N GLY A 179 -9.43 5.80 -8.56
CA GLY A 179 -9.81 6.45 -9.80
C GLY A 179 -11.29 6.29 -10.13
N GLU A 180 -11.88 5.18 -9.76
CA GLU A 180 -13.29 4.85 -9.95
C GLU A 180 -14.24 5.91 -9.38
N THR A 181 -13.88 6.52 -8.25
CA THR A 181 -14.69 7.57 -7.61
C THR A 181 -14.19 8.97 -7.87
N SER A 182 -12.90 9.17 -8.14
CA SER A 182 -12.33 10.50 -8.34
C SER A 182 -12.49 11.02 -9.76
N VAL A 183 -12.47 10.14 -10.75
CA VAL A 183 -12.56 10.46 -12.19
C VAL A 183 -13.46 9.49 -12.97
N GLY A 184 -14.16 8.60 -12.30
CA GLY A 184 -15.02 7.58 -12.88
C GLY A 184 -16.32 8.14 -13.47
N ALA A 185 -16.96 7.33 -14.35
CA ALA A 185 -18.19 7.64 -15.07
C ALA A 185 -19.45 7.59 -14.18
#